data_90eccf78f4753c2657c6f94765647938
#
_entry.id   90eccf78f4753c2657c6f94765647938
#
_cell.length_a   1.000
_cell.length_b   1.000
_cell.length_c   1.000
_cell.angle_alpha   90.00
_cell.angle_beta   90.00
_cell.angle_gamma   90.00
#
_symmetry.space_group_name_H-M   'P 1'
#
loop_
_entity.id
_entity.type
_entity.pdbx_description
1 polymer ?
#
loop_
_entity_poly.entity_id
_entity_poly.type
_entity_poly.pdbx_seq_one_letter_code
_entity_poly.pdbx_strand_id
1 'polypeptide(L)'
;MTRQQKRFTVAIIGGGIGGLSLAVGLLRRNTPVHIYEAAPAFKEVGLGLSIGPAAHRAMPLIDPKIRRIYDSLITTHADSPGYEQFRETWFEVVWATGREEKSGEVLLDLKALPSGQTTVRRADFLDTLVTLIPPEIADFGRRLVDLEETSNGVELRFEDGSSATADVVVGCDGIKSEVKESMISPEEYERVLPRYSGMYGYRAVLDMETMVKAVGDHRARVSTMYVGKGTYGISYPIMRAQKVNVGLYKLNDKWEDNAWVRPASKDDMRRDFEHMGDQVNALIEVVPPYVPLHFGTILTTTAHARSLTVGHLRAPSHLDIHTLPSLHSWGCCTCIHSASRSRSRTGH
;
A
#
# COMPACT_ATOMS: atom_id res chain seq x y z
N MET A 1 28.91 -38.47 -6.60
CA MET A 1 29.04 -37.02 -6.34
C MET A 1 27.68 -36.38 -6.61
N THR A 2 26.90 -36.16 -5.56
CA THR A 2 25.60 -35.45 -5.65
C THR A 2 25.89 -34.02 -6.04
N ARG A 3 25.45 -33.58 -7.20
CA ARG A 3 25.46 -32.18 -7.62
C ARG A 3 24.67 -31.39 -6.59
N GLN A 4 25.35 -30.66 -5.74
CA GLN A 4 24.72 -29.70 -4.83
C GLN A 4 24.00 -28.66 -5.70
N GLN A 5 22.68 -28.75 -5.74
CA GLN A 5 21.86 -27.83 -6.55
C GLN A 5 22.05 -26.44 -5.97
N LYS A 6 22.72 -25.54 -6.71
CA LYS A 6 22.91 -24.14 -6.32
C LYS A 6 21.51 -23.56 -6.04
N ARG A 7 21.24 -23.21 -4.78
CA ARG A 7 20.00 -22.53 -4.42
C ARG A 7 20.10 -21.11 -5.00
N PHE A 8 19.13 -20.72 -5.81
CA PHE A 8 19.06 -19.34 -6.31
C PHE A 8 18.73 -18.38 -5.17
N THR A 9 19.24 -17.17 -5.24
CA THR A 9 19.06 -16.10 -4.27
C THR A 9 18.13 -15.05 -4.82
N VAL A 10 17.26 -14.50 -3.96
CA VAL A 10 16.32 -13.44 -4.31
C VAL A 10 16.67 -12.17 -3.56
N ALA A 11 16.93 -11.09 -4.28
CA ALA A 11 17.03 -9.76 -3.71
C ALA A 11 15.67 -9.06 -3.77
N ILE A 12 15.20 -8.55 -2.63
CA ILE A 12 13.99 -7.73 -2.52
C ILE A 12 14.43 -6.29 -2.31
N ILE A 13 14.05 -5.40 -3.21
CA ILE A 13 14.32 -3.97 -3.09
C ILE A 13 13.10 -3.29 -2.47
N GLY A 14 13.27 -2.80 -1.23
CA GLY A 14 12.23 -2.17 -0.42
C GLY A 14 11.64 -3.07 0.66
N GLY A 15 11.76 -2.63 1.92
CA GLY A 15 11.31 -3.31 3.14
C GLY A 15 9.93 -2.86 3.63
N GLY A 16 9.07 -2.36 2.75
CA GLY A 16 7.68 -2.06 3.08
C GLY A 16 6.83 -3.33 3.28
N ILE A 17 5.53 -3.16 3.55
CA ILE A 17 4.58 -4.29 3.77
C ILE A 17 4.64 -5.31 2.63
N GLY A 18 4.77 -4.86 1.38
CA GLY A 18 4.89 -5.75 0.21
C GLY A 18 6.15 -6.60 0.26
N GLY A 19 7.32 -5.96 0.43
CA GLY A 19 8.61 -6.65 0.48
C GLY A 19 8.72 -7.60 1.66
N LEU A 20 8.30 -7.19 2.86
CA LEU A 20 8.27 -8.05 4.04
C LEU A 20 7.33 -9.25 3.86
N SER A 21 6.13 -9.05 3.32
CA SER A 21 5.21 -10.15 3.05
C SER A 21 5.78 -11.15 2.05
N LEU A 22 6.47 -10.66 1.00
CA LEU A 22 7.17 -11.50 0.03
C LEU A 22 8.31 -12.28 0.70
N ALA A 23 9.13 -11.62 1.50
CA ALA A 23 10.23 -12.26 2.23
C ALA A 23 9.72 -13.40 3.12
N VAL A 24 8.68 -13.16 3.91
CA VAL A 24 8.04 -14.21 4.74
C VAL A 24 7.58 -15.40 3.89
N GLY A 25 6.95 -15.13 2.75
CA GLY A 25 6.50 -16.18 1.83
C GLY A 25 7.63 -16.99 1.21
N LEU A 26 8.74 -16.37 0.86
CA LEU A 26 9.93 -17.02 0.29
C LEU A 26 10.68 -17.84 1.36
N LEU A 27 10.88 -17.29 2.56
CA LEU A 27 11.49 -18.00 3.69
C LEU A 27 10.72 -19.25 4.06
N ARG A 28 9.40 -19.18 4.10
CA ARG A 28 8.55 -20.35 4.33
C ARG A 28 8.76 -21.46 3.30
N ARG A 29 9.19 -21.11 2.10
CA ARG A 29 9.50 -22.04 1.00
C ARG A 29 10.98 -22.41 0.93
N ASN A 30 11.76 -22.08 1.97
CA ASN A 30 13.21 -22.29 2.04
C ASN A 30 13.97 -21.66 0.85
N THR A 31 13.47 -20.55 0.30
CA THR A 31 14.14 -19.78 -0.73
C THR A 31 15.03 -18.73 -0.08
N PRO A 32 16.36 -18.71 -0.34
CA PRO A 32 17.26 -17.68 0.14
C PRO A 32 16.81 -16.32 -0.34
N VAL A 33 16.66 -15.36 0.57
CA VAL A 33 16.19 -14.01 0.28
C VAL A 33 16.99 -13.00 1.08
N HIS A 34 17.23 -11.83 0.48
CA HIS A 34 17.82 -10.68 1.15
C HIS A 34 17.04 -9.41 0.80
N ILE A 35 16.82 -8.52 1.79
CA ILE A 35 16.07 -7.27 1.64
C ILE A 35 17.05 -6.11 1.68
N TYR A 36 16.95 -5.21 0.71
CA TYR A 36 17.68 -3.93 0.68
C TYR A 36 16.69 -2.79 0.87
N GLU A 37 16.78 -2.11 2.02
CA GLU A 37 15.88 -1.01 2.39
C GLU A 37 16.63 0.33 2.33
N ALA A 38 16.06 1.31 1.64
CA ALA A 38 16.67 2.64 1.49
C ALA A 38 16.67 3.45 2.80
N ALA A 39 15.69 3.23 3.67
CA ALA A 39 15.63 3.89 4.98
C ALA A 39 16.64 3.29 5.96
N PRO A 40 17.02 4.03 7.03
CA PRO A 40 17.95 3.53 8.04
C PRO A 40 17.36 2.46 8.97
N ALA A 41 16.06 2.21 8.87
CA ALA A 41 15.35 1.17 9.62
C ALA A 41 13.98 0.90 8.96
N PHE A 42 13.35 -0.21 9.28
CA PHE A 42 11.93 -0.41 8.99
C PHE A 42 11.11 0.60 9.79
N LYS A 43 10.51 1.56 9.11
CA LYS A 43 9.75 2.63 9.77
C LYS A 43 8.64 3.14 8.87
N GLU A 44 7.48 3.38 9.45
CA GLU A 44 6.31 3.89 8.74
C GLU A 44 5.65 5.04 9.49
N VAL A 45 5.00 5.92 8.74
CA VAL A 45 4.14 6.96 9.32
C VAL A 45 2.85 6.31 9.83
N GLY A 46 2.44 6.65 11.04
CA GLY A 46 1.33 6.03 11.79
C GLY A 46 -0.08 6.29 11.26
N LEU A 47 -0.28 6.32 9.93
CA LEU A 47 -1.60 6.44 9.31
C LEU A 47 -2.37 5.12 9.36
N GLY A 48 -3.70 5.22 9.33
CA GLY A 48 -4.57 4.07 9.21
C GLY A 48 -4.48 3.42 7.82
N LEU A 49 -4.52 2.11 7.81
CA LEU A 49 -4.60 1.28 6.62
C LEU A 49 -5.87 0.43 6.69
N SER A 50 -6.65 0.43 5.63
CA SER A 50 -7.80 -0.45 5.48
C SER A 50 -7.44 -1.58 4.51
N ILE A 51 -7.66 -2.83 4.92
CA ILE A 51 -7.32 -4.02 4.13
C ILE A 51 -8.59 -4.77 3.77
N GLY A 52 -8.74 -5.06 2.48
CA GLY A 52 -9.95 -5.67 1.95
C GLY A 52 -9.94 -7.21 1.95
N PRO A 53 -11.10 -7.83 1.65
CA PRO A 53 -11.28 -9.29 1.69
C PRO A 53 -10.30 -10.09 0.81
N ALA A 54 -9.84 -9.52 -0.32
CA ALA A 54 -8.86 -10.17 -1.18
C ALA A 54 -7.53 -10.40 -0.48
N ALA A 55 -7.04 -9.37 0.23
CA ALA A 55 -5.81 -9.48 1.00
C ALA A 55 -5.96 -10.43 2.21
N HIS A 56 -7.13 -10.45 2.85
CA HIS A 56 -7.42 -11.43 3.91
C HIS A 56 -7.29 -12.87 3.42
N ARG A 57 -7.73 -13.16 2.19
CA ARG A 57 -7.56 -14.48 1.57
C ARG A 57 -6.10 -14.76 1.18
N ALA A 58 -5.36 -13.73 0.77
CA ALA A 58 -3.96 -13.88 0.36
C ALA A 58 -3.02 -14.14 1.54
N MET A 59 -3.22 -13.49 2.68
CA MET A 59 -2.35 -13.61 3.86
C MET A 59 -2.06 -15.07 4.27
N PRO A 60 -3.05 -15.95 4.49
CA PRO A 60 -2.78 -17.33 4.90
C PRO A 60 -2.12 -18.18 3.80
N LEU A 61 -2.26 -17.79 2.52
CA LEU A 61 -1.59 -18.46 1.40
C LEU A 61 -0.09 -18.13 1.39
N ILE A 62 0.28 -16.91 1.78
CA ILE A 62 1.67 -16.48 1.96
C ILE A 62 2.24 -17.18 3.20
N ASP A 63 1.72 -16.85 4.36
CA ASP A 63 1.97 -17.52 5.63
C ASP A 63 0.78 -17.33 6.60
N PRO A 64 0.23 -18.42 7.21
CA PRO A 64 -0.84 -18.29 8.20
C PRO A 64 -0.49 -17.39 9.40
N LYS A 65 0.80 -17.21 9.71
CA LYS A 65 1.23 -16.29 10.76
C LYS A 65 0.86 -14.85 10.44
N ILE A 66 0.99 -14.40 9.18
CA ILE A 66 0.61 -13.05 8.76
C ILE A 66 -0.86 -12.79 9.09
N ARG A 67 -1.73 -13.75 8.78
CA ARG A 67 -3.16 -13.62 9.07
C ARG A 67 -3.43 -13.53 10.57
N ARG A 68 -2.83 -14.40 11.39
CA ARG A 68 -3.00 -14.36 12.85
C ARG A 68 -2.53 -13.04 13.47
N ILE A 69 -1.39 -12.53 13.01
CA ILE A 69 -0.84 -11.25 13.43
C ILE A 69 -1.81 -10.13 13.06
N TYR A 70 -2.24 -10.10 11.81
CA TYR A 70 -3.20 -9.11 11.34
C TYR A 70 -4.48 -9.13 12.19
N ASP A 71 -5.07 -10.30 12.42
CA ASP A 71 -6.29 -10.45 13.23
C ASP A 71 -6.13 -9.96 14.67
N SER A 72 -4.90 -9.99 15.22
CA SER A 72 -4.64 -9.46 16.58
C SER A 72 -4.56 -7.94 16.64
N LEU A 73 -4.32 -7.27 15.52
CA LEU A 73 -4.11 -5.82 15.41
C LEU A 73 -5.30 -5.04 14.87
N ILE A 74 -6.20 -5.72 14.16
CA ILE A 74 -7.29 -5.04 13.47
C ILE A 74 -8.24 -4.33 14.41
N THR A 75 -8.83 -3.29 13.85
CA THR A 75 -10.03 -2.64 14.35
C THR A 75 -11.19 -2.96 13.41
N THR A 76 -12.31 -3.31 13.97
CA THR A 76 -13.59 -3.55 13.29
C THR A 76 -14.67 -2.69 13.92
N HIS A 77 -15.87 -2.62 13.33
CA HIS A 77 -16.99 -1.92 13.96
C HIS A 77 -17.43 -2.60 15.27
N ALA A 78 -17.20 -3.90 15.43
CA ALA A 78 -17.50 -4.63 16.66
C ALA A 78 -16.61 -4.25 17.87
N ASP A 79 -15.48 -3.55 17.64
CA ASP A 79 -14.68 -2.97 18.74
C ASP A 79 -15.37 -1.77 19.41
N SER A 80 -16.47 -1.27 18.83
CA SER A 80 -17.31 -0.24 19.42
C SER A 80 -18.60 -0.88 19.95
N PRO A 81 -18.81 -0.94 21.28
CA PRO A 81 -20.02 -1.52 21.86
C PRO A 81 -21.30 -0.88 21.30
N GLY A 82 -22.27 -1.70 20.90
CA GLY A 82 -23.52 -1.26 20.28
C GLY A 82 -23.44 -1.04 18.76
N TYR A 83 -22.30 -1.36 18.12
CA TYR A 83 -22.09 -1.22 16.67
C TYR A 83 -21.82 -2.55 15.95
N GLU A 84 -22.08 -3.68 16.60
CA GLU A 84 -21.85 -5.03 16.07
C GLU A 84 -22.66 -5.32 14.80
N GLN A 85 -23.81 -4.68 14.63
CA GLN A 85 -24.65 -4.78 13.42
C GLN A 85 -23.96 -4.23 12.16
N PHE A 86 -22.94 -3.38 12.30
CA PHE A 86 -22.13 -2.84 11.20
C PHE A 86 -20.91 -3.70 10.84
N ARG A 87 -20.78 -4.88 11.43
CA ARG A 87 -19.62 -5.79 11.20
C ARG A 87 -19.33 -6.12 9.73
N GLU A 88 -20.35 -6.05 8.85
CA GLU A 88 -20.22 -6.31 7.42
C GLU A 88 -20.12 -5.03 6.59
N THR A 89 -20.26 -3.86 7.21
CA THR A 89 -20.16 -2.56 6.55
C THR A 89 -18.72 -2.25 6.18
N TRP A 90 -18.50 -1.85 4.93
CA TRP A 90 -17.24 -1.27 4.47
C TRP A 90 -17.22 0.23 4.72
N PHE A 91 -18.25 0.93 4.22
CA PHE A 91 -18.55 2.32 4.49
C PHE A 91 -20.05 2.58 4.42
N GLU A 92 -20.55 3.40 5.32
CA GLU A 92 -21.75 4.16 5.03
C GLU A 92 -21.39 5.36 4.14
N VAL A 93 -22.01 5.44 2.97
CA VAL A 93 -21.86 6.57 2.07
C VAL A 93 -22.93 7.58 2.40
N VAL A 94 -22.55 8.81 2.72
CA VAL A 94 -23.47 9.87 3.12
C VAL A 94 -23.38 11.07 2.20
N TRP A 95 -24.52 11.70 1.94
CA TRP A 95 -24.56 12.96 1.23
C TRP A 95 -23.97 14.06 2.11
N ALA A 96 -22.99 14.79 1.62
CA ALA A 96 -22.27 15.77 2.43
C ALA A 96 -22.06 17.11 1.72
N THR A 97 -22.94 17.48 0.78
CA THR A 97 -22.91 18.78 0.15
C THR A 97 -24.05 19.68 0.64
N GLY A 98 -23.75 20.97 0.76
CA GLY A 98 -24.74 22.00 1.05
C GLY A 98 -25.26 21.98 2.50
N ARG A 99 -26.09 22.96 2.80
CA ARG A 99 -26.89 23.04 4.04
C ARG A 99 -28.31 22.53 3.81
N GLU A 100 -28.51 21.69 2.81
CA GLU A 100 -29.80 21.12 2.45
C GLU A 100 -30.26 20.10 3.50
N GLU A 101 -31.59 19.88 3.61
CA GLU A 101 -32.20 18.92 4.53
C GLU A 101 -31.64 17.50 4.41
N LYS A 102 -31.02 17.18 3.28
CA LYS A 102 -30.41 15.88 2.98
C LYS A 102 -28.96 15.73 3.43
N SER A 103 -28.33 16.77 3.97
CA SER A 103 -26.96 16.67 4.45
C SER A 103 -26.88 15.69 5.61
N GLY A 104 -26.04 14.67 5.47
CA GLY A 104 -25.93 13.57 6.44
C GLY A 104 -26.86 12.38 6.19
N GLU A 105 -27.70 12.41 5.16
CA GLU A 105 -28.50 11.26 4.75
C GLU A 105 -27.61 10.10 4.27
N VAL A 106 -27.88 8.87 4.73
CA VAL A 106 -27.19 7.67 4.28
C VAL A 106 -27.74 7.28 2.91
N LEU A 107 -26.88 7.39 1.90
CA LEU A 107 -27.21 7.01 0.52
C LEU A 107 -27.05 5.51 0.30
N LEU A 108 -26.04 4.91 0.94
CA LEU A 108 -25.67 3.51 0.75
C LEU A 108 -24.90 2.99 1.94
N ASP A 109 -25.25 1.80 2.41
CA ASP A 109 -24.41 0.97 3.28
C ASP A 109 -23.64 -0.02 2.41
N LEU A 110 -22.41 0.31 2.05
CA LEU A 110 -21.53 -0.53 1.25
C LEU A 110 -21.00 -1.68 2.09
N LYS A 111 -21.29 -2.91 1.70
CA LYS A 111 -20.86 -4.13 2.40
C LYS A 111 -19.58 -4.72 1.82
N ALA A 112 -18.76 -5.33 2.65
CA ALA A 112 -17.60 -6.13 2.26
C ALA A 112 -17.60 -7.47 3.02
N LEU A 113 -18.32 -8.43 2.49
CA LEU A 113 -18.47 -9.74 3.12
C LEU A 113 -17.15 -10.55 3.12
N PRO A 114 -16.94 -11.36 4.14
CA PRO A 114 -17.73 -11.52 5.38
C PRO A 114 -17.31 -10.59 6.52
N SER A 115 -16.23 -9.82 6.36
CA SER A 115 -15.54 -9.14 7.47
C SER A 115 -15.88 -7.65 7.63
N GLY A 116 -16.58 -7.05 6.66
CA GLY A 116 -16.70 -5.60 6.61
C GLY A 116 -15.35 -4.91 6.43
N GLN A 117 -15.26 -3.67 6.88
CA GLN A 117 -14.00 -2.96 6.94
C GLN A 117 -13.17 -3.45 8.12
N THR A 118 -11.93 -3.78 7.86
CA THR A 118 -10.92 -4.00 8.88
C THR A 118 -9.81 -3.00 8.70
N THR A 119 -9.40 -2.37 9.77
CA THR A 119 -8.39 -1.32 9.74
C THR A 119 -7.26 -1.63 10.72
N VAL A 120 -6.07 -1.15 10.42
CA VAL A 120 -4.90 -1.29 11.27
C VAL A 120 -4.02 -0.05 11.16
N ARG A 121 -3.28 0.30 12.20
CA ARG A 121 -2.21 1.29 12.06
C ARG A 121 -1.08 0.67 11.26
N ARG A 122 -0.68 1.33 10.17
CA ARG A 122 0.30 0.80 9.21
C ARG A 122 1.63 0.44 9.88
N ALA A 123 2.09 1.27 10.81
CA ALA A 123 3.31 1.01 11.57
C ALA A 123 3.22 -0.29 12.38
N ASP A 124 2.12 -0.53 13.11
CA ASP A 124 1.97 -1.72 13.94
C ASP A 124 1.98 -3.01 13.11
N PHE A 125 1.36 -2.97 11.92
CA PHE A 125 1.36 -4.12 11.03
C PHE A 125 2.75 -4.38 10.44
N LEU A 126 3.48 -3.31 10.04
CA LEU A 126 4.85 -3.42 9.55
C LEU A 126 5.78 -3.97 10.64
N ASP A 127 5.76 -3.37 11.85
CA ASP A 127 6.59 -3.79 12.98
C ASP A 127 6.39 -5.28 13.31
N THR A 128 5.14 -5.74 13.18
CA THR A 128 4.83 -7.15 13.44
C THR A 128 5.30 -8.06 12.31
N LEU A 129 5.22 -7.63 11.03
CA LEU A 129 5.81 -8.39 9.91
C LEU A 129 7.32 -8.54 10.06
N VAL A 130 8.01 -7.52 10.56
CA VAL A 130 9.45 -7.56 10.84
C VAL A 130 9.81 -8.70 11.80
N THR A 131 8.95 -9.02 12.78
CA THR A 131 9.21 -10.14 13.71
C THR A 131 9.18 -11.53 13.05
N LEU A 132 8.68 -11.62 11.82
CA LEU A 132 8.58 -12.89 11.08
C LEU A 132 9.81 -13.18 10.21
N ILE A 133 10.74 -12.25 10.12
CA ILE A 133 11.97 -12.38 9.33
C ILE A 133 13.20 -12.40 10.25
N PRO A 134 14.25 -13.15 9.91
CA PRO A 134 15.54 -13.03 10.57
C PRO A 134 16.16 -11.65 10.31
N PRO A 135 16.70 -10.95 11.33
CA PRO A 135 17.25 -9.60 11.15
C PRO A 135 18.44 -9.55 10.18
N GLU A 136 19.19 -10.65 10.06
CA GLU A 136 20.38 -10.75 9.20
C GLU A 136 20.09 -10.77 7.70
N ILE A 137 18.83 -10.87 7.29
CA ILE A 137 18.46 -10.85 5.87
C ILE A 137 18.08 -9.45 5.37
N ALA A 138 18.27 -8.40 6.17
CA ALA A 138 17.90 -7.03 5.81
C ALA A 138 19.06 -6.08 6.00
N ASP A 139 19.44 -5.37 4.93
CA ASP A 139 20.38 -4.28 4.94
C ASP A 139 19.64 -2.93 4.80
N PHE A 140 20.00 -1.97 5.65
CA PHE A 140 19.43 -0.63 5.69
C PHE A 140 20.37 0.41 5.09
N GLY A 141 19.80 1.58 4.70
CA GLY A 141 20.55 2.63 4.01
C GLY A 141 20.96 2.22 2.59
N ARG A 142 20.35 1.17 2.04
CA ARG A 142 20.66 0.61 0.74
C ARG A 142 19.67 1.11 -0.32
N ARG A 143 19.80 2.37 -0.69
CA ARG A 143 19.03 2.93 -1.80
C ARG A 143 19.60 2.43 -3.11
N LEU A 144 18.81 1.64 -3.85
CA LEU A 144 19.18 1.21 -5.19
C LEU A 144 19.23 2.42 -6.12
N VAL A 145 20.28 2.51 -6.95
CA VAL A 145 20.45 3.55 -7.98
C VAL A 145 20.63 2.97 -9.37
N ASP A 146 21.00 1.69 -9.46
CA ASP A 146 21.17 1.03 -10.75
C ASP A 146 21.14 -0.50 -10.58
N LEU A 147 20.77 -1.22 -11.62
CA LEU A 147 20.89 -2.66 -11.71
C LEU A 147 21.27 -3.09 -13.12
N GLU A 148 22.09 -4.11 -13.21
CA GLU A 148 22.63 -4.63 -14.49
C GLU A 148 22.56 -6.15 -14.53
N GLU A 149 22.03 -6.70 -15.62
CA GLU A 149 22.09 -8.14 -15.87
C GLU A 149 23.48 -8.56 -16.30
N THR A 150 24.00 -9.58 -15.65
CA THR A 150 25.30 -10.17 -15.96
C THR A 150 25.18 -11.66 -16.21
N SER A 151 26.25 -12.29 -16.68
CA SER A 151 26.31 -13.77 -16.82
C SER A 151 26.17 -14.51 -15.48
N ASN A 152 26.36 -13.84 -14.35
CA ASN A 152 26.37 -14.43 -13.00
C ASN A 152 25.11 -14.10 -12.18
N GLY A 153 24.15 -13.37 -12.74
CA GLY A 153 22.95 -12.88 -12.07
C GLY A 153 22.75 -11.38 -12.31
N VAL A 154 21.98 -10.73 -11.45
CA VAL A 154 21.76 -9.30 -11.50
C VAL A 154 22.64 -8.61 -10.48
N GLU A 155 23.48 -7.68 -10.94
CA GLU A 155 24.28 -6.80 -10.09
C GLU A 155 23.43 -5.60 -9.67
N LEU A 156 23.44 -5.30 -8.38
CA LEU A 156 22.75 -4.16 -7.75
C LEU A 156 23.78 -3.14 -7.32
N ARG A 157 23.56 -1.86 -7.63
CA ARG A 157 24.43 -0.74 -7.18
C ARG A 157 23.62 0.19 -6.29
N PHE A 158 24.20 0.54 -5.16
CA PHE A 158 23.55 1.39 -4.15
C PHE A 158 24.18 2.77 -4.10
N GLU A 159 23.42 3.77 -3.61
CA GLU A 159 23.83 5.17 -3.50
C GLU A 159 25.09 5.37 -2.65
N ASP A 160 25.33 4.49 -1.67
CA ASP A 160 26.52 4.51 -0.81
C ASP A 160 27.78 3.93 -1.48
N GLY A 161 27.70 3.56 -2.76
CA GLY A 161 28.79 2.97 -3.53
C GLY A 161 28.99 1.47 -3.33
N SER A 162 28.21 0.83 -2.47
CA SER A 162 28.23 -0.63 -2.31
C SER A 162 27.50 -1.33 -3.45
N SER A 163 27.77 -2.63 -3.63
CA SER A 163 27.09 -3.47 -4.60
C SER A 163 26.72 -4.83 -4.01
N ALA A 164 25.74 -5.49 -4.64
CA ALA A 164 25.34 -6.84 -4.32
C ALA A 164 24.97 -7.60 -5.61
N THR A 165 24.93 -8.93 -5.54
CA THR A 165 24.52 -9.77 -6.67
C THR A 165 23.46 -10.77 -6.24
N ALA A 166 22.42 -10.95 -7.04
CA ALA A 166 21.38 -11.94 -6.82
C ALA A 166 21.01 -12.64 -8.14
N ASP A 167 20.47 -13.86 -8.02
CA ASP A 167 19.98 -14.57 -9.21
C ASP A 167 18.63 -14.00 -9.68
N VAL A 168 17.84 -13.41 -8.79
CA VAL A 168 16.54 -12.77 -9.07
C VAL A 168 16.40 -11.49 -8.25
N VAL A 169 15.88 -10.43 -8.88
CA VAL A 169 15.54 -9.17 -8.20
C VAL A 169 14.04 -8.94 -8.25
N VAL A 170 13.46 -8.54 -7.13
CA VAL A 170 12.04 -8.18 -7.02
C VAL A 170 11.91 -6.76 -6.48
N GLY A 171 11.37 -5.85 -7.29
CA GLY A 171 11.09 -4.47 -6.89
C GLY A 171 9.86 -4.39 -5.99
N CYS A 172 10.07 -3.99 -4.75
CA CYS A 172 9.07 -3.61 -3.76
C CYS A 172 9.31 -2.18 -3.26
N ASP A 173 10.01 -1.38 -4.04
CA ASP A 173 10.54 -0.04 -3.77
C ASP A 173 9.51 1.08 -4.04
N GLY A 174 8.26 0.70 -4.26
CA GLY A 174 7.11 1.58 -4.24
C GLY A 174 6.89 2.33 -5.55
N ILE A 175 6.29 3.52 -5.43
CA ILE A 175 5.79 4.25 -6.59
C ILE A 175 6.90 4.87 -7.45
N LYS A 176 8.03 5.20 -6.83
CA LYS A 176 9.25 5.70 -7.48
C LYS A 176 10.26 4.56 -7.65
N SER A 177 9.82 3.43 -8.18
CA SER A 177 10.61 2.22 -8.25
C SER A 177 11.73 2.33 -9.27
N GLU A 178 12.98 2.25 -8.81
CA GLU A 178 14.18 2.16 -9.63
C GLU A 178 14.24 0.83 -10.39
N VAL A 179 13.79 -0.26 -9.73
CA VAL A 179 13.70 -1.57 -10.39
C VAL A 179 12.77 -1.50 -11.59
N LYS A 180 11.63 -0.80 -11.47
CA LYS A 180 10.71 -0.62 -12.59
C LYS A 180 11.37 0.20 -13.72
N GLU A 181 12.07 1.28 -13.38
CA GLU A 181 12.74 2.13 -14.37
C GLU A 181 13.78 1.36 -15.17
N SER A 182 14.60 0.55 -14.50
CA SER A 182 15.63 -0.27 -15.15
C SER A 182 15.08 -1.37 -16.07
N MET A 183 13.79 -1.74 -15.92
CA MET A 183 13.14 -2.78 -16.72
C MET A 183 12.43 -2.28 -17.97
N ILE A 184 12.34 -0.98 -18.15
CA ILE A 184 11.47 -0.37 -19.15
C ILE A 184 12.32 0.26 -20.23
N SER A 185 11.94 0.06 -21.50
CA SER A 185 12.61 0.74 -22.59
C SER A 185 12.38 2.26 -22.53
N PRO A 186 13.31 3.07 -23.05
CA PRO A 186 13.13 4.52 -23.12
C PRO A 186 11.83 4.95 -23.81
N GLU A 187 11.34 4.18 -24.79
CA GLU A 187 10.10 4.46 -25.53
C GLU A 187 8.84 4.21 -24.67
N GLU A 188 8.92 3.32 -23.67
CA GLU A 188 7.82 2.99 -22.78
C GLU A 188 7.87 3.81 -21.48
N TYR A 189 9.00 4.47 -21.19
CA TYR A 189 9.25 5.17 -19.92
C TYR A 189 8.15 6.17 -19.57
N GLU A 190 7.80 7.06 -20.49
CA GLU A 190 6.74 8.06 -20.30
C GLU A 190 5.36 7.46 -19.95
N ARG A 191 5.10 6.22 -20.37
CA ARG A 191 3.80 5.55 -20.14
C ARG A 191 3.68 4.96 -18.76
N VAL A 192 4.79 4.70 -18.10
CA VAL A 192 4.83 3.98 -16.81
C VAL A 192 5.25 4.86 -15.65
N LEU A 193 5.68 6.09 -15.94
CA LEU A 193 5.93 7.07 -14.90
C LEU A 193 4.68 7.30 -14.06
N PRO A 194 4.87 7.49 -12.76
CA PRO A 194 3.80 7.92 -11.89
C PRO A 194 3.20 9.24 -12.40
N ARG A 195 1.88 9.27 -12.57
CA ARG A 195 1.16 10.48 -13.00
C ARG A 195 0.25 10.97 -11.89
N TYR A 196 0.08 12.27 -11.82
CA TYR A 196 -0.92 12.85 -10.95
C TYR A 196 -2.31 12.33 -11.33
N SER A 197 -3.05 11.83 -10.35
CA SER A 197 -4.37 11.21 -10.57
C SER A 197 -5.50 12.22 -10.74
N GLY A 198 -5.23 13.51 -10.70
CA GLY A 198 -6.27 14.54 -10.66
C GLY A 198 -6.89 14.73 -9.28
N MET A 199 -6.22 14.27 -8.21
CA MET A 199 -6.75 14.38 -6.84
C MET A 199 -5.63 14.55 -5.82
N TYR A 200 -5.88 15.36 -4.80
CA TYR A 200 -5.06 15.46 -3.61
C TYR A 200 -5.89 15.28 -2.34
N GLY A 201 -5.23 15.02 -1.21
CA GLY A 201 -5.93 14.76 0.03
C GLY A 201 -5.21 15.22 1.28
N TYR A 202 -6.01 15.64 2.24
CA TYR A 202 -5.63 16.01 3.59
C TYR A 202 -5.89 14.81 4.51
N ARG A 203 -4.94 14.49 5.39
CA ARG A 203 -5.06 13.32 6.27
C ARG A 203 -4.74 13.69 7.70
N ALA A 204 -5.52 13.16 8.64
CA ALA A 204 -5.31 13.32 10.06
C ALA A 204 -5.71 12.05 10.83
N VAL A 205 -5.20 11.94 12.03
CA VAL A 205 -5.64 10.96 13.01
C VAL A 205 -6.15 11.73 14.24
N LEU A 206 -7.38 11.50 14.62
CA LEU A 206 -8.06 12.16 15.73
C LEU A 206 -8.32 11.16 16.86
N ASP A 207 -8.43 11.66 18.08
CA ASP A 207 -8.93 10.87 19.19
C ASP A 207 -10.43 10.62 19.01
N MET A 208 -10.91 9.42 19.39
CA MET A 208 -12.33 9.05 19.27
C MET A 208 -13.25 10.06 19.97
N GLU A 209 -12.87 10.54 21.17
CA GLU A 209 -13.65 11.51 21.90
C GLU A 209 -13.82 12.84 21.14
N THR A 210 -12.73 13.32 20.51
CA THR A 210 -12.76 14.51 19.65
C THR A 210 -13.68 14.31 18.46
N MET A 211 -13.60 13.12 17.83
CA MET A 211 -14.45 12.79 16.70
C MET A 211 -15.93 12.70 17.08
N VAL A 212 -16.25 12.07 18.22
CA VAL A 212 -17.63 12.00 18.74
C VAL A 212 -18.20 13.39 18.98
N LYS A 213 -17.43 14.31 19.56
CA LYS A 213 -17.86 15.70 19.78
C LYS A 213 -18.11 16.45 18.47
N ALA A 214 -17.34 16.15 17.42
CA ALA A 214 -17.45 16.84 16.13
C ALA A 214 -18.63 16.35 15.28
N VAL A 215 -18.82 15.04 15.15
CA VAL A 215 -19.77 14.47 14.17
C VAL A 215 -20.79 13.50 14.79
N GLY A 216 -20.80 13.36 16.10
CA GLY A 216 -21.68 12.44 16.83
C GLY A 216 -21.16 11.01 16.89
N ASP A 217 -21.71 10.22 17.81
CA ASP A 217 -21.20 8.88 18.14
C ASP A 217 -21.25 7.92 16.95
N HIS A 218 -22.37 7.91 16.22
CA HIS A 218 -22.54 7.04 15.06
C HIS A 218 -21.47 7.28 13.96
N ARG A 219 -21.28 8.54 13.53
CA ARG A 219 -20.30 8.91 12.49
C ARG A 219 -18.85 8.76 12.93
N ALA A 220 -18.59 8.79 14.22
CA ALA A 220 -17.26 8.54 14.76
C ALA A 220 -16.90 7.04 14.75
N ARG A 221 -17.90 6.16 14.98
CA ARG A 221 -17.68 4.72 15.17
C ARG A 221 -17.94 3.87 13.94
N VAL A 222 -18.77 4.34 12.99
CA VAL A 222 -19.02 3.67 11.72
C VAL A 222 -18.18 4.32 10.63
N SER A 223 -17.49 3.50 9.87
CA SER A 223 -16.68 3.98 8.75
C SER A 223 -17.57 4.71 7.76
N THR A 224 -17.29 5.97 7.51
CA THR A 224 -18.15 6.87 6.75
C THR A 224 -17.39 7.45 5.55
N MET A 225 -18.07 7.47 4.40
CA MET A 225 -17.63 8.19 3.20
C MET A 225 -18.57 9.37 2.95
N TYR A 226 -18.05 10.56 3.09
CA TYR A 226 -18.77 11.83 2.87
C TYR A 226 -18.61 12.23 1.41
N VAL A 227 -19.67 12.19 0.60
CA VAL A 227 -19.57 12.47 -0.82
C VAL A 227 -20.10 13.85 -1.17
N GLY A 228 -19.35 14.54 -2.02
CA GLY A 228 -19.67 15.86 -2.54
C GLY A 228 -19.22 16.04 -3.99
N LYS A 229 -19.64 17.14 -4.62
CA LYS A 229 -19.25 17.44 -6.00
C LYS A 229 -17.75 17.77 -6.08
N GLY A 230 -16.96 16.89 -6.72
CA GLY A 230 -15.52 17.07 -6.87
C GLY A 230 -14.71 16.90 -5.57
N THR A 231 -15.36 16.52 -4.48
CA THR A 231 -14.73 16.28 -3.17
C THR A 231 -15.33 15.07 -2.49
N TYR A 232 -14.57 14.42 -1.64
CA TYR A 232 -15.10 13.44 -0.70
C TYR A 232 -14.25 13.38 0.56
N GLY A 233 -14.86 12.94 1.64
CA GLY A 233 -14.18 12.62 2.89
C GLY A 233 -14.32 11.15 3.23
N ILE A 234 -13.38 10.62 3.98
CA ILE A 234 -13.49 9.31 4.62
C ILE A 234 -13.10 9.41 6.09
N SER A 235 -13.82 8.71 6.94
CA SER A 235 -13.41 8.51 8.32
C SER A 235 -13.63 7.06 8.73
N TYR A 236 -12.72 6.51 9.52
CA TYR A 236 -12.85 5.15 10.03
C TYR A 236 -12.05 4.94 11.32
N PRO A 237 -12.57 4.14 12.26
CA PRO A 237 -11.89 3.80 13.49
C PRO A 237 -10.60 3.02 13.25
N ILE A 238 -9.59 3.28 14.06
CA ILE A 238 -8.32 2.55 14.14
C ILE A 238 -7.95 2.33 15.62
N MET A 239 -6.93 1.50 15.88
CA MET A 239 -6.40 1.24 17.22
C MET A 239 -7.51 0.81 18.20
N ARG A 240 -8.31 -0.20 17.80
CA ARG A 240 -9.47 -0.69 18.57
C ARG A 240 -10.43 0.42 18.97
N ALA A 241 -10.77 1.25 17.98
CA ALA A 241 -11.69 2.39 18.12
C ALA A 241 -11.25 3.47 19.14
N GLN A 242 -9.98 3.55 19.48
CA GLN A 242 -9.45 4.65 20.32
C GLN A 242 -9.21 5.91 19.48
N LYS A 243 -8.91 5.74 18.21
CA LYS A 243 -8.64 6.84 17.27
C LYS A 243 -9.43 6.65 15.98
N VAL A 244 -9.54 7.74 15.24
CA VAL A 244 -10.21 7.77 13.92
C VAL A 244 -9.25 8.35 12.89
N ASN A 245 -9.06 7.63 11.80
CA ASN A 245 -8.37 8.15 10.63
C ASN A 245 -9.36 8.99 9.82
N VAL A 246 -8.95 10.19 9.44
CA VAL A 246 -9.74 11.12 8.62
C VAL A 246 -8.94 11.46 7.37
N GLY A 247 -9.58 11.37 6.21
CA GLY A 247 -9.04 11.82 4.94
C GLY A 247 -10.05 12.67 4.20
N LEU A 248 -9.66 13.85 3.74
CA LEU A 248 -10.48 14.73 2.91
C LEU A 248 -9.79 14.90 1.55
N TYR A 249 -10.51 14.65 0.46
CA TYR A 249 -9.95 14.59 -0.88
C TYR A 249 -10.69 15.53 -1.82
N LYS A 250 -9.92 16.19 -2.69
CA LYS A 250 -10.43 17.14 -3.70
C LYS A 250 -9.90 16.75 -5.07
N LEU A 251 -10.81 16.73 -6.07
CA LEU A 251 -10.43 16.67 -7.47
C LEU A 251 -9.82 18.01 -7.88
N ASN A 252 -8.69 17.95 -8.56
CA ASN A 252 -8.00 19.11 -9.10
C ASN A 252 -7.20 18.68 -10.33
N ASP A 253 -7.50 19.24 -11.47
CA ASP A 253 -6.92 18.83 -12.75
C ASP A 253 -5.43 19.20 -12.89
N LYS A 254 -4.93 20.12 -12.04
CA LYS A 254 -3.56 20.61 -12.12
C LYS A 254 -2.84 20.41 -10.79
N TRP A 255 -1.62 19.94 -10.87
CA TRP A 255 -0.67 19.92 -9.78
C TRP A 255 0.61 20.60 -10.26
N GLU A 256 0.91 21.77 -9.72
CA GLU A 256 2.02 22.64 -10.19
C GLU A 256 3.29 22.48 -9.35
N ASP A 257 3.24 21.67 -8.28
CA ASP A 257 4.34 21.46 -7.37
C ASP A 257 5.09 20.16 -7.70
N ASN A 258 6.42 20.22 -7.70
CA ASN A 258 7.26 19.01 -7.83
C ASN A 258 7.27 18.15 -6.56
N ALA A 259 6.85 18.72 -5.43
CA ALA A 259 6.74 17.98 -4.16
C ALA A 259 5.41 17.23 -4.10
N TRP A 260 5.49 15.96 -3.74
CA TRP A 260 4.32 15.07 -3.56
C TRP A 260 3.62 15.27 -2.21
N VAL A 261 4.29 15.96 -1.31
CA VAL A 261 3.80 16.31 0.02
C VAL A 261 4.22 17.76 0.27
N ARG A 262 3.28 18.59 0.65
CA ARG A 262 3.56 19.96 1.09
C ARG A 262 2.79 20.31 2.35
N PRO A 263 3.26 21.24 3.17
CA PRO A 263 2.45 21.80 4.23
C PRO A 263 1.17 22.43 3.67
N ALA A 264 0.07 22.30 4.38
CA ALA A 264 -1.15 23.04 4.07
C ALA A 264 -1.76 23.57 5.36
N SER A 265 -2.49 24.65 5.22
CA SER A 265 -3.16 25.32 6.32
C SER A 265 -4.60 24.83 6.49
N LYS A 266 -5.18 25.08 7.66
CA LYS A 266 -6.60 24.87 7.87
C LYS A 266 -7.46 25.74 6.97
N ASP A 267 -6.99 26.93 6.60
CA ASP A 267 -7.70 27.83 5.68
C ASP A 267 -7.73 27.29 4.25
N ASP A 268 -6.68 26.57 3.82
CA ASP A 268 -6.71 25.84 2.54
C ASP A 268 -7.80 24.76 2.58
N MET A 269 -7.90 24.01 3.67
CA MET A 269 -8.96 23.01 3.83
C MET A 269 -10.36 23.66 3.82
N ARG A 270 -10.57 24.72 4.56
CA ARG A 270 -11.87 25.43 4.58
C ARG A 270 -12.28 25.88 3.20
N ARG A 271 -11.37 26.47 2.42
CA ARG A 271 -11.61 26.91 1.06
C ARG A 271 -11.92 25.75 0.11
N ASP A 272 -11.19 24.66 0.22
CA ASP A 272 -11.35 23.49 -0.65
C ASP A 272 -12.67 22.75 -0.43
N PHE A 273 -13.19 22.79 0.79
CA PHE A 273 -14.39 22.05 1.21
C PHE A 273 -15.55 22.99 1.61
N GLU A 274 -15.51 24.29 1.26
CA GLU A 274 -16.52 25.29 1.65
C GLU A 274 -17.96 24.93 1.25
N HIS A 275 -18.09 24.14 0.17
CA HIS A 275 -19.38 23.66 -0.35
C HIS A 275 -19.87 22.38 0.34
N MET A 276 -19.06 21.78 1.21
CA MET A 276 -19.43 20.60 1.97
C MET A 276 -20.29 21.00 3.20
N GLY A 277 -21.13 20.07 3.65
CA GLY A 277 -22.03 20.30 4.77
C GLY A 277 -21.36 20.33 6.15
N ASP A 278 -22.18 20.54 7.17
CA ASP A 278 -21.72 20.80 8.54
C ASP A 278 -20.84 19.70 9.14
N GLN A 279 -21.09 18.44 8.78
CA GLN A 279 -20.27 17.31 9.28
C GLN A 279 -18.81 17.40 8.81
N VAL A 280 -18.57 17.73 7.53
CA VAL A 280 -17.22 17.89 6.98
C VAL A 280 -16.56 19.15 7.54
N ASN A 281 -17.32 20.24 7.67
CA ASN A 281 -16.82 21.46 8.29
C ASN A 281 -16.42 21.22 9.76
N ALA A 282 -17.20 20.47 10.51
CA ALA A 282 -16.84 20.08 11.88
C ALA A 282 -15.56 19.24 11.95
N LEU A 283 -15.34 18.34 10.97
CA LEU A 283 -14.08 17.59 10.87
C LEU A 283 -12.89 18.51 10.63
N ILE A 284 -13.02 19.51 9.75
CA ILE A 284 -11.96 20.48 9.48
C ILE A 284 -11.59 21.26 10.74
N GLU A 285 -12.58 21.65 11.54
CA GLU A 285 -12.32 22.43 12.76
C GLU A 285 -11.52 21.65 13.81
N VAL A 286 -11.71 20.35 13.92
CA VAL A 286 -11.02 19.50 14.91
C VAL A 286 -9.70 18.93 14.44
N VAL A 287 -9.39 19.01 13.12
CA VAL A 287 -8.08 18.64 12.60
C VAL A 287 -7.01 19.63 13.14
N PRO A 288 -5.90 19.17 13.70
CA PRO A 288 -4.83 20.03 14.19
C PRO A 288 -4.30 21.00 13.12
N PRO A 289 -3.94 22.24 13.46
CA PRO A 289 -3.50 23.26 12.50
C PRO A 289 -2.16 22.94 11.82
N TYR A 290 -1.38 22.03 12.41
CA TYR A 290 -0.05 21.61 11.93
C TYR A 290 0.05 20.10 11.78
N VAL A 291 -0.87 19.48 11.08
CA VAL A 291 -0.67 18.12 10.63
C VAL A 291 0.14 18.20 9.34
N PRO A 292 1.24 17.44 9.18
CA PRO A 292 1.86 17.28 7.87
C PRO A 292 0.79 16.68 6.97
N LEU A 293 0.20 17.53 6.13
CA LEU A 293 -0.82 17.13 5.18
C LEU A 293 -0.11 16.40 4.06
N HIS A 294 -0.15 15.10 4.13
CA HIS A 294 0.29 14.27 3.05
C HIS A 294 -0.69 14.47 1.90
N PHE A 295 -0.30 15.27 0.91
CA PHE A 295 -0.95 15.24 -0.38
C PHE A 295 -0.72 13.86 -0.95
N GLY A 296 -1.61 12.95 -0.62
CA GLY A 296 -1.60 11.63 -1.22
C GLY A 296 -1.97 11.79 -2.67
N THR A 297 -1.00 11.96 -3.54
CA THR A 297 -1.20 11.69 -4.95
C THR A 297 -1.58 10.21 -5.04
N ILE A 298 -2.84 9.92 -5.32
CA ILE A 298 -3.25 8.58 -5.71
C ILE A 298 -2.78 8.45 -7.15
N LEU A 299 -1.62 7.85 -7.35
CA LEU A 299 -1.11 7.62 -8.69
C LEU A 299 -1.74 6.33 -9.21
N THR A 300 -2.60 6.47 -10.20
CA THR A 300 -3.00 5.34 -11.01
C THR A 300 -1.86 5.03 -11.96
N THR A 301 -1.04 4.06 -11.60
CA THR A 301 -0.24 3.39 -12.62
C THR A 301 -1.20 2.47 -13.37
N THR A 302 -1.52 2.78 -14.61
CA THR A 302 -2.00 1.78 -15.56
C THR A 302 -0.82 0.86 -15.89
N ALA A 303 -0.46 0.04 -14.91
CA ALA A 303 0.48 -1.02 -15.12
C ALA A 303 -0.22 -2.10 -15.95
N HIS A 304 -0.06 -2.05 -17.26
CA HIS A 304 -0.05 -3.27 -18.02
C HIS A 304 1.17 -4.05 -17.53
N ALA A 305 0.91 -5.02 -16.64
CA ALA A 305 1.93 -5.97 -16.22
C ALA A 305 2.35 -6.77 -17.45
N ARG A 306 3.32 -6.27 -18.20
CA ARG A 306 4.13 -7.11 -19.08
C ARG A 306 5.19 -7.73 -18.18
N SER A 307 5.09 -9.04 -18.00
CA SER A 307 6.20 -9.84 -17.53
C SER A 307 7.36 -9.62 -18.50
N LEU A 308 8.33 -8.79 -18.11
CA LEU A 308 9.59 -8.70 -18.81
C LEU A 308 10.45 -9.87 -18.35
N THR A 309 10.80 -10.69 -19.28
CA THR A 309 11.69 -11.83 -19.09
C THR A 309 13.12 -11.31 -19.12
N VAL A 310 13.77 -11.36 -17.98
CA VAL A 310 15.18 -11.06 -17.85
C VAL A 310 15.97 -12.36 -17.94
N GLY A 311 16.85 -12.41 -18.91
CA GLY A 311 17.95 -13.33 -19.24
C GLY A 311 18.00 -14.74 -18.62
N HIS A 312 18.10 -15.71 -19.46
CA HIS A 312 18.58 -17.11 -19.35
C HIS A 312 18.88 -17.69 -17.95
N LEU A 313 17.91 -17.70 -17.05
CA LEU A 313 17.91 -18.63 -15.94
C LEU A 313 17.16 -19.90 -16.39
N ARG A 314 17.87 -21.00 -16.57
CA ARG A 314 17.25 -22.33 -16.54
C ARG A 314 16.69 -22.51 -15.13
N ALA A 315 15.42 -22.12 -14.94
CA ALA A 315 14.71 -22.49 -13.72
C ALA A 315 14.74 -24.03 -13.58
N PRO A 316 15.03 -24.54 -12.38
CA PRO A 316 14.84 -25.96 -12.13
C PRO A 316 13.39 -26.33 -12.43
N SER A 317 13.17 -27.47 -13.09
CA SER A 317 11.89 -27.95 -13.59
C SER A 317 10.79 -28.20 -12.52
N HIS A 318 11.00 -27.75 -11.29
CA HIS A 318 10.10 -27.99 -10.16
C HIS A 318 9.58 -26.72 -9.48
N LEU A 319 9.92 -25.52 -9.99
CA LEU A 319 9.32 -24.29 -9.50
C LEU A 319 8.08 -23.99 -10.33
N ASP A 320 6.94 -24.43 -9.84
CA ASP A 320 5.64 -24.10 -10.43
C ASP A 320 5.26 -22.66 -10.02
N ILE A 321 5.72 -21.70 -10.82
CA ILE A 321 5.55 -20.25 -10.58
C ILE A 321 4.06 -19.84 -10.68
N HIS A 322 3.22 -20.69 -11.27
CA HIS A 322 1.78 -20.47 -11.37
C HIS A 322 1.05 -20.64 -10.03
N THR A 323 1.70 -21.20 -9.01
CA THR A 323 1.11 -21.36 -7.67
C THR A 323 1.31 -20.16 -6.75
N LEU A 324 2.06 -19.12 -7.16
CA LEU A 324 2.10 -17.87 -6.42
C LEU A 324 0.79 -17.11 -6.64
N PRO A 325 0.03 -16.81 -5.56
CA PRO A 325 -1.17 -15.98 -5.69
C PRO A 325 -0.79 -14.68 -6.38
N SER A 326 -1.61 -14.23 -7.33
CA SER A 326 -1.35 -13.03 -8.09
C SER A 326 -1.10 -11.85 -7.14
N LEU A 327 0.12 -11.35 -7.09
CA LEU A 327 0.56 -10.22 -6.28
C LEU A 327 -0.11 -8.90 -6.69
N HIS A 328 -0.96 -8.94 -7.71
CA HIS A 328 -1.69 -7.80 -8.28
C HIS A 328 -2.65 -7.13 -7.30
N SER A 329 -3.07 -7.80 -6.22
CA SER A 329 -3.98 -7.22 -5.23
C SER A 329 -3.31 -6.30 -4.19
N TRP A 330 -1.99 -6.21 -4.17
CA TRP A 330 -1.23 -5.46 -3.18
C TRP A 330 -0.69 -4.11 -3.68
N GLY A 331 -0.97 -3.76 -4.93
CA GLY A 331 -0.83 -2.40 -5.46
C GLY A 331 0.57 -1.81 -5.60
N CYS A 332 1.66 -2.51 -5.27
CA CYS A 332 3.01 -1.94 -5.27
C CYS A 332 4.16 -2.92 -5.49
N CYS A 333 3.93 -4.13 -5.98
CA CYS A 333 5.05 -5.05 -6.30
C CYS A 333 5.19 -5.26 -7.79
N THR A 334 6.38 -5.00 -8.32
CA THR A 334 6.76 -5.33 -9.69
C THR A 334 7.63 -6.59 -9.64
N CYS A 335 7.12 -7.71 -10.14
CA CYS A 335 7.86 -8.97 -10.21
C CYS A 335 8.50 -9.14 -11.57
N ILE A 336 9.77 -9.50 -11.58
CA ILE A 336 10.53 -9.90 -12.78
C ILE A 336 10.49 -11.43 -12.87
N HIS A 337 9.93 -11.94 -13.96
CA HIS A 337 9.93 -13.36 -14.27
C HIS A 337 10.87 -13.66 -15.42
N SER A 338 11.79 -14.62 -15.26
CA SER A 338 12.53 -15.21 -16.36
C SER A 338 11.78 -16.44 -16.89
N ALA A 339 11.18 -16.35 -18.06
CA ALA A 339 10.68 -17.52 -18.80
C ALA A 339 11.32 -17.58 -20.18
N SER A 340 12.19 -18.57 -20.41
CA SER A 340 12.74 -18.87 -21.73
C SER A 340 11.62 -19.41 -22.64
N ARG A 341 11.17 -18.66 -23.64
CA ARG A 341 10.50 -19.24 -24.81
C ARG A 341 11.57 -19.66 -25.84
N SER A 342 11.75 -20.96 -25.97
CA SER A 342 12.43 -21.53 -27.15
C SER A 342 11.60 -21.18 -28.40
N ARG A 343 12.10 -20.28 -29.24
CA ARG A 343 11.61 -20.18 -30.62
C ARG A 343 12.18 -21.37 -31.41
N SER A 344 11.35 -22.37 -31.66
CA SER A 344 11.62 -23.32 -32.73
C SER A 344 11.50 -22.57 -34.05
N ARG A 345 12.64 -22.36 -34.73
CA ARG A 345 12.65 -22.09 -36.17
C ARG A 345 12.25 -23.38 -36.85
N THR A 346 11.07 -23.43 -37.41
CA THR A 346 10.78 -24.31 -38.55
C THR A 346 10.73 -23.42 -39.76
N GLY A 347 11.72 -23.63 -40.64
CA GLY A 347 11.68 -23.07 -41.98
C GLY A 347 10.66 -23.83 -42.83
N HIS A 348 9.94 -23.10 -43.60
CA HIS A 348 9.71 -23.26 -45.05
C HIS A 348 8.96 -22.03 -45.54
#